data_92e81b7a6b8f5c88e0b957c913d50c50
#
_entry.id   92e81b7a6b8f5c88e0b957c913d50c50
#
_cell.length_a   1.000
_cell.length_b   1.000
_cell.length_c   1.000
_cell.angle_alpha   90.00
_cell.angle_beta   90.00
_cell.angle_gamma   90.00
#
_symmetry.space_group_name_H-M   'P 1'
#
loop_
_entity.id
_entity.type
_entity.pdbx_description
1 polymer ?
#
loop_
_entity_poly.entity_id
_entity_poly.type
_entity_poly.pdbx_seq_one_letter_code
_entity_poly.pdbx_strand_id
1 'polypeptide(L)'
;MRSFALASALAALSVVHAGPTATKKELPRQANPLPTVTPSGNAFFAGDQRFYIRGIDYQPGGSSANIDPLADTSICGRDIPKFQELGVNTIRVYSVDNHRDHTECMNMLNEAGIYLVLDVNSPSYSIRRDRPAPSYNAEYLQAVFATIDEFQRYDNTLAFFSGNEVINHDEGSTRTAPYVKATTRDMRQYMAERGYRRIPVGYSAADVSDNRMQTAHYFNCGSEFERSDFFAFNDYSWCSPSNFRTAGWDQKVQNFTGYGLPIFLSEWGCITNGRDFSEMGALMSDDMTSVYSGGLMYEYSMEANDFGIVEIDGNNVRELDEFSAMASAFSEYPAPTGDGGFTSTTNSVECPTTDAVWDLGDWGSSALPAMPTDALRYMSEGAGEGPGLDGPGSQNSGDGEHETAGANAGSPTATAAPEDSEGAGARGVPPVDGAIFAITGLVTFFTVVGTLLL
;
A
#
# COMPACT_ATOMS: atom_id res chain seq x y z
N MET A 1 72.14 -13.72 -45.23
CA MET A 1 71.96 -12.88 -44.01
C MET A 1 70.52 -12.41 -44.02
N ARG A 2 69.71 -12.99 -43.21
CA ARG A 2 68.25 -12.73 -43.07
C ARG A 2 68.05 -11.98 -41.77
N SER A 3 67.62 -10.74 -41.82
CA SER A 3 67.32 -9.91 -40.66
C SER A 3 65.89 -10.19 -40.22
N PHE A 4 65.73 -10.59 -38.96
CA PHE A 4 64.43 -10.70 -38.29
C PHE A 4 64.10 -9.34 -37.59
N ALA A 5 63.00 -8.74 -37.95
CA ALA A 5 62.44 -7.59 -37.24
C ALA A 5 61.49 -8.10 -36.14
N LEU A 6 61.78 -7.77 -34.86
CA LEU A 6 60.89 -7.99 -33.74
C LEU A 6 59.88 -6.84 -33.73
N ALA A 7 58.61 -7.17 -33.81
CA ALA A 7 57.50 -6.25 -33.51
C ALA A 7 57.11 -6.36 -32.04
N SER A 8 57.34 -5.30 -31.27
CA SER A 8 56.91 -5.19 -29.87
C SER A 8 55.47 -4.72 -29.84
N ALA A 9 54.55 -5.58 -29.38
CA ALA A 9 53.18 -5.19 -29.09
C ALA A 9 53.10 -4.61 -27.66
N LEU A 10 52.80 -3.31 -27.56
CA LEU A 10 52.41 -2.69 -26.27
C LEU A 10 50.97 -3.05 -25.97
N ALA A 11 50.76 -3.84 -24.95
CA ALA A 11 49.42 -4.05 -24.35
C ALA A 11 49.14 -2.89 -23.38
N ALA A 12 48.19 -2.04 -23.74
CA ALA A 12 47.64 -1.03 -22.81
C ALA A 12 46.72 -1.70 -21.80
N LEU A 13 47.16 -1.81 -20.54
CA LEU A 13 46.27 -2.20 -19.42
C LEU A 13 45.38 -1.00 -19.10
N SER A 14 44.09 -1.12 -19.42
CA SER A 14 43.03 -0.24 -18.92
C SER A 14 42.79 -0.57 -17.44
N VAL A 15 43.24 0.29 -16.54
CA VAL A 15 42.87 0.21 -15.11
C VAL A 15 41.44 0.75 -14.99
N VAL A 16 40.51 -0.18 -14.84
CA VAL A 16 39.14 0.16 -14.44
C VAL A 16 39.21 0.58 -12.97
N HIS A 17 39.07 1.87 -12.71
CA HIS A 17 38.86 2.36 -11.35
C HIS A 17 37.43 1.94 -10.94
N ALA A 18 37.32 0.89 -10.14
CA ALA A 18 36.10 0.64 -9.38
C ALA A 18 36.00 1.79 -8.34
N GLY A 19 35.02 2.67 -8.54
CA GLY A 19 34.66 3.65 -7.53
C GLY A 19 34.26 2.94 -6.21
N PRO A 20 34.38 3.63 -5.06
CA PRO A 20 33.99 3.02 -3.81
C PRO A 20 32.51 2.64 -3.85
N THR A 21 32.23 1.33 -3.88
CA THR A 21 30.91 0.80 -3.60
C THR A 21 30.58 1.25 -2.17
N ALA A 22 29.60 2.13 -2.04
CA ALA A 22 29.03 2.47 -0.75
C ALA A 22 28.56 1.15 -0.11
N THR A 23 29.29 0.67 0.89
CA THR A 23 28.86 -0.46 1.70
C THR A 23 27.56 -0.05 2.36
N LYS A 24 26.42 -0.63 1.90
CA LYS A 24 25.15 -0.55 2.61
C LYS A 24 25.43 -0.98 4.05
N LYS A 25 25.27 -0.07 5.00
CA LYS A 25 25.34 -0.42 6.43
C LYS A 25 24.13 -1.32 6.68
N GLU A 26 24.34 -2.64 6.75
CA GLU A 26 23.29 -3.54 7.19
C GLU A 26 22.91 -3.12 8.61
N LEU A 27 21.69 -2.62 8.73
CA LEU A 27 21.10 -2.32 10.03
C LEU A 27 20.80 -3.65 10.73
N PRO A 28 20.93 -3.72 12.06
CA PRO A 28 20.66 -4.94 12.80
C PRO A 28 19.19 -5.33 12.58
N ARG A 29 18.96 -6.60 12.21
CA ARG A 29 17.61 -7.18 12.13
C ARG A 29 17.00 -7.30 13.51
N GLN A 30 15.68 -7.26 13.59
CA GLN A 30 14.92 -7.51 14.81
C GLN A 30 15.29 -8.88 15.41
N ALA A 31 15.38 -8.96 16.73
CA ALA A 31 15.55 -10.21 17.44
C ALA A 31 14.22 -10.97 17.45
N ASN A 32 14.22 -12.24 17.03
CA ASN A 32 13.03 -13.09 16.93
C ASN A 32 11.87 -12.40 16.17
N PRO A 33 12.05 -12.08 14.87
CA PRO A 33 11.06 -11.35 14.11
C PRO A 33 9.77 -12.16 13.97
N LEU A 34 8.64 -11.47 13.98
CA LEU A 34 7.36 -12.05 13.61
C LEU A 34 7.41 -12.54 12.15
N PRO A 35 6.70 -13.61 11.79
CA PRO A 35 6.57 -14.02 10.39
C PRO A 35 6.00 -12.87 9.56
N THR A 36 6.61 -12.55 8.42
CA THR A 36 6.06 -11.54 7.52
C THR A 36 4.69 -11.95 7.01
N VAL A 37 3.76 -11.00 6.96
CA VAL A 37 2.42 -11.21 6.40
C VAL A 37 2.45 -10.96 4.90
N THR A 38 1.88 -11.89 4.12
CA THR A 38 1.84 -11.81 2.66
C THR A 38 0.43 -12.06 2.14
N PRO A 39 0.01 -11.40 1.04
CA PRO A 39 -1.25 -11.72 0.37
C PRO A 39 -1.14 -13.01 -0.43
N SER A 40 -2.18 -13.83 -0.39
CA SER A 40 -2.33 -15.01 -1.23
C SER A 40 -3.81 -15.17 -1.60
N GLY A 41 -4.12 -15.11 -2.89
CA GLY A 41 -5.52 -15.02 -3.32
C GLY A 41 -6.20 -13.80 -2.69
N ASN A 42 -7.37 -14.01 -2.11
CA ASN A 42 -8.13 -12.99 -1.43
C ASN A 42 -7.88 -12.91 0.10
N ALA A 43 -6.74 -13.36 0.57
CA ALA A 43 -6.44 -13.45 2.00
C ALA A 43 -5.00 -13.10 2.35
N PHE A 44 -4.75 -12.78 3.62
CA PHE A 44 -3.42 -12.63 4.19
C PHE A 44 -2.97 -13.90 4.90
N PHE A 45 -1.65 -14.14 4.89
CA PHE A 45 -1.01 -15.26 5.57
C PHE A 45 0.26 -14.83 6.29
N ALA A 46 0.44 -15.28 7.53
CA ALA A 46 1.69 -15.24 8.27
C ALA A 46 2.33 -16.64 8.20
N GLY A 47 3.32 -16.83 7.33
CA GLY A 47 3.75 -18.16 6.93
C GLY A 47 2.61 -18.95 6.29
N ASP A 48 2.31 -20.14 6.78
CA ASP A 48 1.21 -20.98 6.30
C ASP A 48 -0.13 -20.76 7.02
N GLN A 49 -0.18 -19.84 7.96
CA GLN A 49 -1.38 -19.58 8.75
C GLN A 49 -2.16 -18.40 8.19
N ARG A 50 -3.47 -18.58 7.99
CA ARG A 50 -4.37 -17.49 7.63
C ARG A 50 -4.26 -16.38 8.68
N PHE A 51 -4.05 -15.15 8.23
CA PHE A 51 -3.94 -13.98 9.09
C PHE A 51 -5.20 -13.10 8.98
N TYR A 52 -5.81 -12.83 10.12
CA TYR A 52 -6.92 -11.90 10.26
C TYR A 52 -6.44 -10.66 11.02
N ILE A 53 -6.69 -9.49 10.45
CA ILE A 53 -6.44 -8.21 11.11
C ILE A 53 -7.48 -8.05 12.22
N ARG A 54 -7.03 -8.01 13.45
CA ARG A 54 -7.80 -7.69 14.64
C ARG A 54 -7.10 -6.52 15.32
N GLY A 55 -7.39 -5.33 14.84
CA GLY A 55 -6.54 -4.19 15.12
C GLY A 55 -7.29 -2.93 15.54
N ILE A 56 -6.48 -1.89 15.72
CA ILE A 56 -6.93 -0.57 16.14
C ILE A 56 -6.15 0.52 15.40
N ASP A 57 -6.84 1.58 15.03
CA ASP A 57 -6.22 2.79 14.50
C ASP A 57 -5.58 3.59 15.64
N TYR A 58 -4.32 3.97 15.44
CA TYR A 58 -3.47 4.56 16.48
C TYR A 58 -2.77 5.81 15.97
N GLN A 59 -3.31 6.96 16.28
CA GLN A 59 -2.73 8.27 16.00
C GLN A 59 -3.10 9.27 17.12
N PRO A 60 -2.40 9.26 18.27
CA PRO A 60 -2.66 10.25 19.32
C PRO A 60 -2.56 11.68 18.78
N GLY A 61 -3.62 12.46 19.00
CA GLY A 61 -3.80 13.78 18.38
C GLY A 61 -4.72 13.79 17.16
N GLY A 62 -5.21 12.59 16.74
CA GLY A 62 -6.13 12.39 15.62
C GLY A 62 -5.45 12.04 14.29
N SER A 63 -6.22 11.44 13.39
CA SER A 63 -5.74 10.92 12.10
C SER A 63 -5.09 11.98 11.18
N SER A 64 -5.36 13.26 11.42
CA SER A 64 -4.74 14.38 10.71
C SER A 64 -3.62 15.06 11.51
N ALA A 65 -3.22 14.51 12.66
CA ALA A 65 -2.16 15.08 13.46
C ALA A 65 -0.80 14.87 12.80
N ASN A 66 0.01 15.91 12.81
CA ASN A 66 1.39 15.84 12.35
C ASN A 66 2.30 15.40 13.52
N ILE A 67 2.03 14.20 14.04
CA ILE A 67 2.70 13.60 15.19
C ILE A 67 3.16 12.20 14.81
N ASP A 68 4.31 11.79 15.30
CA ASP A 68 4.83 10.43 15.13
C ASP A 68 4.75 9.67 16.45
N PRO A 69 3.81 8.74 16.61
CA PRO A 69 3.68 7.98 17.85
C PRO A 69 4.72 6.84 17.97
N LEU A 70 5.48 6.54 16.92
CA LEU A 70 6.44 5.43 16.88
C LEU A 70 7.90 5.87 16.99
N ALA A 71 8.18 7.18 17.02
CA ALA A 71 9.52 7.73 17.17
C ALA A 71 9.86 8.13 18.61
N ASP A 72 8.94 7.99 19.56
CA ASP A 72 9.12 8.31 20.98
C ASP A 72 8.76 7.11 21.85
N THR A 73 9.78 6.53 22.48
CA THR A 73 9.62 5.35 23.35
C THR A 73 8.76 5.61 24.59
N SER A 74 8.58 6.85 25.00
CA SER A 74 7.67 7.19 26.10
C SER A 74 6.21 7.08 25.66
N ILE A 75 5.92 7.36 24.39
CA ILE A 75 4.59 7.23 23.79
C ILE A 75 4.28 5.76 23.51
N CYS A 76 5.08 5.09 22.69
CA CYS A 76 4.81 3.70 22.34
C CYS A 76 4.89 2.76 23.56
N GLY A 77 5.82 3.01 24.52
CA GLY A 77 5.94 2.25 25.76
C GLY A 77 4.77 2.43 26.71
N ARG A 78 4.07 3.57 26.65
CA ARG A 78 2.83 3.81 27.37
C ARG A 78 1.66 2.99 26.80
N ASP A 79 1.55 2.92 25.47
CA ASP A 79 0.34 2.46 24.80
C ASP A 79 0.41 0.97 24.40
N ILE A 80 1.57 0.41 24.09
CA ILE A 80 1.72 -1.01 23.70
C ILE A 80 1.15 -1.98 24.72
N PRO A 81 1.35 -1.81 26.06
CA PRO A 81 0.68 -2.66 27.06
C PRO A 81 -0.85 -2.64 26.95
N LYS A 82 -1.45 -1.52 26.55
CA LYS A 82 -2.89 -1.41 26.33
C LYS A 82 -3.35 -2.15 25.08
N PHE A 83 -2.55 -2.15 24.03
CA PHE A 83 -2.82 -2.97 22.83
C PHE A 83 -2.80 -4.46 23.15
N GLN A 84 -1.89 -4.92 24.02
CA GLN A 84 -1.86 -6.30 24.48
C GLN A 84 -3.09 -6.65 25.35
N GLU A 85 -3.53 -5.72 26.21
CA GLU A 85 -4.73 -5.87 27.04
C GLU A 85 -6.00 -5.97 26.19
N LEU A 86 -6.10 -5.19 25.10
CA LEU A 86 -7.18 -5.28 24.11
C LEU A 86 -7.13 -6.59 23.31
N GLY A 87 -5.97 -7.23 23.21
CA GLY A 87 -5.78 -8.44 22.40
C GLY A 87 -5.69 -8.16 20.90
N VAL A 88 -5.27 -6.95 20.51
CA VAL A 88 -5.04 -6.61 19.09
C VAL A 88 -3.74 -7.23 18.59
N ASN A 89 -3.70 -7.57 17.31
CA ASN A 89 -2.52 -8.07 16.62
C ASN A 89 -1.97 -7.08 15.58
N THR A 90 -2.65 -5.98 15.34
CA THR A 90 -2.28 -4.99 14.31
C THR A 90 -2.67 -3.60 14.78
N ILE A 91 -1.79 -2.64 14.57
CA ILE A 91 -2.12 -1.21 14.67
C ILE A 91 -1.98 -0.55 13.29
N ARG A 92 -2.73 0.52 13.06
CA ARG A 92 -2.52 1.43 11.92
C ARG A 92 -2.08 2.79 12.42
N VAL A 93 -1.06 3.35 11.76
CA VAL A 93 -0.57 4.70 12.01
C VAL A 93 -0.72 5.53 10.74
N TYR A 94 -1.21 6.77 10.88
CA TYR A 94 -1.52 7.66 9.75
C TYR A 94 -0.35 8.57 9.37
N SER A 95 0.51 8.93 10.33
CA SER A 95 1.62 9.85 10.08
C SER A 95 2.84 9.43 10.88
N VAL A 96 3.99 9.41 10.22
CA VAL A 96 5.30 9.18 10.83
C VAL A 96 6.31 10.20 10.33
N ASP A 97 7.30 10.48 11.15
CA ASP A 97 8.45 11.30 10.79
C ASP A 97 9.54 10.42 10.15
N ASN A 98 9.53 10.29 8.85
CA ASN A 98 10.46 9.44 8.10
C ASN A 98 11.93 9.88 8.15
N HIS A 99 12.24 10.91 8.92
CA HIS A 99 13.60 11.34 9.27
C HIS A 99 14.11 10.75 10.61
N ARG A 100 13.21 10.14 11.40
CA ARG A 100 13.51 9.60 12.73
C ARG A 100 13.75 8.09 12.71
N ASP A 101 14.34 7.59 13.79
CA ASP A 101 14.54 6.15 14.03
C ASP A 101 13.34 5.57 14.81
N HIS A 102 12.78 4.49 14.32
CA HIS A 102 11.61 3.80 14.89
C HIS A 102 11.99 2.44 15.51
N THR A 103 13.28 2.11 15.56
CA THR A 103 13.76 0.77 15.93
C THR A 103 13.22 0.30 17.27
N GLU A 104 13.25 1.15 18.29
CA GLU A 104 12.80 0.75 19.63
C GLU A 104 11.31 0.45 19.69
N CYS A 105 10.45 1.35 19.18
CA CYS A 105 9.00 1.13 19.18
C CYS A 105 8.59 -0.06 18.29
N MET A 106 9.21 -0.22 17.12
CA MET A 106 8.94 -1.37 16.23
C MET A 106 9.40 -2.69 16.87
N ASN A 107 10.48 -2.70 17.64
CA ASN A 107 10.91 -3.87 18.42
C ASN A 107 9.91 -4.18 19.54
N MET A 108 9.45 -3.17 20.28
CA MET A 108 8.43 -3.36 21.32
C MET A 108 7.12 -3.91 20.76
N LEU A 109 6.67 -3.42 19.60
CA LEU A 109 5.51 -3.98 18.88
C LEU A 109 5.75 -5.43 18.46
N ASN A 110 6.94 -5.73 17.91
CA ASN A 110 7.31 -7.10 17.53
C ASN A 110 7.30 -8.06 18.73
N GLU A 111 7.87 -7.65 19.87
CA GLU A 111 7.87 -8.43 21.11
C GLU A 111 6.46 -8.63 21.66
N ALA A 112 5.56 -7.66 21.44
CA ALA A 112 4.15 -7.74 21.80
C ALA A 112 3.31 -8.59 20.83
N GLY A 113 3.88 -9.05 19.70
CA GLY A 113 3.16 -9.79 18.66
C GLY A 113 2.30 -8.91 17.75
N ILE A 114 2.62 -7.62 17.63
CA ILE A 114 1.80 -6.61 16.95
C ILE A 114 2.47 -6.18 15.64
N TYR A 115 1.68 -6.20 14.57
CA TYR A 115 2.04 -5.72 13.24
C TYR A 115 1.63 -4.26 13.04
N LEU A 116 2.31 -3.61 12.10
CA LEU A 116 2.02 -2.24 11.67
C LEU A 116 1.45 -2.23 10.25
N VAL A 117 0.30 -1.58 10.07
CA VAL A 117 -0.16 -1.04 8.79
C VAL A 117 0.09 0.46 8.81
N LEU A 118 0.75 0.99 7.78
CA LEU A 118 1.22 2.36 7.78
C LEU A 118 0.76 3.13 6.55
N ASP A 119 0.17 4.30 6.75
CA ASP A 119 -0.02 5.27 5.68
C ASP A 119 1.34 5.90 5.32
N VAL A 120 1.68 5.94 4.02
CA VAL A 120 2.94 6.57 3.57
C VAL A 120 2.78 8.08 3.37
N ASN A 121 1.57 8.57 3.46
CA ASN A 121 1.23 9.98 3.34
C ASN A 121 1.26 10.65 4.72
N SER A 122 1.32 11.97 4.70
CA SER A 122 1.10 12.82 5.88
C SER A 122 0.27 14.04 5.47
N PRO A 123 -0.22 14.84 6.41
CA PRO A 123 -0.97 16.05 6.07
C PRO A 123 -0.25 17.00 5.11
N SER A 124 1.08 17.06 5.16
CA SER A 124 1.91 17.92 4.31
C SER A 124 2.38 17.25 3.01
N TYR A 125 2.36 15.92 2.95
CA TYR A 125 2.83 15.11 1.80
C TYR A 125 1.73 14.13 1.38
N SER A 126 0.80 14.58 0.56
CA SER A 126 -0.35 13.80 0.09
C SER A 126 -0.88 14.30 -1.24
N ILE A 127 -1.61 13.45 -1.95
CA ILE A 127 -2.33 13.84 -3.17
C ILE A 127 -3.54 14.70 -2.79
N ARG A 128 -3.62 15.89 -3.35
CA ARG A 128 -4.73 16.83 -3.13
C ARG A 128 -5.92 16.50 -4.03
N ARG A 129 -7.13 16.55 -3.49
CA ARG A 129 -8.36 16.30 -4.25
C ARG A 129 -8.65 17.39 -5.29
N ASP A 130 -8.43 18.64 -4.93
CA ASP A 130 -8.71 19.80 -5.77
C ASP A 130 -7.63 20.08 -6.82
N ARG A 131 -6.41 19.56 -6.59
CA ARG A 131 -5.25 19.79 -7.45
C ARG A 131 -4.33 18.56 -7.45
N PRO A 132 -4.77 17.40 -7.99
CA PRO A 132 -4.00 16.18 -7.89
C PRO A 132 -2.67 16.25 -8.67
N ALA A 133 -2.66 16.80 -9.87
CA ALA A 133 -1.47 16.85 -10.70
C ALA A 133 -0.30 17.61 -10.04
N PRO A 134 -0.45 18.87 -9.55
CA PRO A 134 0.64 19.55 -8.87
C PRO A 134 1.13 18.85 -7.61
N SER A 135 0.29 18.08 -6.93
CA SER A 135 0.66 17.39 -5.68
C SER A 135 1.36 16.04 -5.90
N TYR A 136 1.29 15.46 -7.09
CA TYR A 136 2.05 14.27 -7.48
C TYR A 136 3.39 14.70 -8.10
N ASN A 137 4.40 14.91 -7.27
CA ASN A 137 5.68 15.50 -7.64
C ASN A 137 6.85 14.76 -6.95
N ALA A 138 8.09 15.20 -7.24
CA ALA A 138 9.29 14.54 -6.73
C ALA A 138 9.41 14.64 -5.20
N GLU A 139 9.00 15.75 -4.59
CA GLU A 139 9.00 15.95 -3.15
C GLU A 139 8.01 15.01 -2.45
N TYR A 140 6.84 14.82 -3.03
CA TYR A 140 5.86 13.84 -2.57
C TYR A 140 6.44 12.43 -2.60
N LEU A 141 7.00 12.01 -3.74
CA LEU A 141 7.56 10.67 -3.89
C LEU A 141 8.81 10.48 -3.02
N GLN A 142 9.60 11.53 -2.75
CA GLN A 142 10.68 11.45 -1.78
C GLN A 142 10.16 11.09 -0.39
N ALA A 143 9.11 11.77 0.07
CA ALA A 143 8.51 11.49 1.38
C ALA A 143 7.98 10.05 1.45
N VAL A 144 7.24 9.61 0.41
CA VAL A 144 6.72 8.24 0.31
C VAL A 144 7.85 7.21 0.35
N PHE A 145 8.89 7.40 -0.45
CA PHE A 145 10.01 6.45 -0.54
C PHE A 145 10.88 6.44 0.72
N ALA A 146 11.04 7.59 1.39
CA ALA A 146 11.74 7.66 2.66
C ALA A 146 11.00 6.89 3.76
N THR A 147 9.67 6.95 3.78
CA THR A 147 8.86 6.14 4.68
C THR A 147 9.06 4.65 4.40
N ILE A 148 9.11 4.24 3.12
CA ILE A 148 9.42 2.85 2.75
C ILE A 148 10.84 2.47 3.20
N ASP A 149 11.86 3.32 2.96
CA ASP A 149 13.25 3.06 3.35
C ASP A 149 13.38 2.82 4.85
N GLU A 150 12.64 3.55 5.66
CA GLU A 150 12.63 3.40 7.11
C GLU A 150 11.92 2.12 7.57
N PHE A 151 10.70 1.87 7.10
CA PHE A 151 9.86 0.81 7.65
C PHE A 151 10.04 -0.56 6.98
N GLN A 152 10.68 -0.66 5.80
CA GLN A 152 10.92 -1.93 5.13
C GLN A 152 11.85 -2.87 5.92
N ARG A 153 12.63 -2.34 6.84
CA ARG A 153 13.61 -3.08 7.66
C ARG A 153 12.99 -3.84 8.82
N TYR A 154 11.71 -3.58 9.14
CA TYR A 154 11.01 -4.24 10.24
C TYR A 154 10.08 -5.33 9.69
N ASP A 155 10.28 -6.58 10.12
CA ASP A 155 9.49 -7.71 9.61
C ASP A 155 8.00 -7.62 10.02
N ASN A 156 7.71 -6.91 11.12
CA ASN A 156 6.34 -6.61 11.57
C ASN A 156 5.68 -5.41 10.87
N THR A 157 6.30 -4.78 9.87
CA THR A 157 5.59 -3.91 8.93
C THR A 157 4.77 -4.80 8.01
N LEU A 158 3.44 -4.83 8.21
CA LEU A 158 2.52 -5.67 7.48
C LEU A 158 2.25 -5.13 6.08
N ALA A 159 1.87 -3.85 5.99
CA ALA A 159 1.42 -3.26 4.73
C ALA A 159 1.56 -1.73 4.74
N PHE A 160 1.55 -1.15 3.53
CA PHE A 160 1.46 0.29 3.31
C PHE A 160 0.16 0.67 2.62
N PHE A 161 -0.44 1.78 3.05
CA PHE A 161 -1.48 2.47 2.30
C PHE A 161 -0.87 3.54 1.38
N SER A 162 -1.17 3.48 0.09
CA SER A 162 -0.78 4.51 -0.89
C SER A 162 -1.65 5.76 -0.81
N GLY A 163 -2.76 5.71 -0.09
CA GLY A 163 -3.66 6.81 0.18
C GLY A 163 -4.83 6.37 1.05
N ASN A 164 -5.40 7.34 1.77
CA ASN A 164 -6.61 7.18 2.57
C ASN A 164 -7.65 8.19 2.14
N GLU A 165 -8.84 7.75 1.76
CA GLU A 165 -10.02 8.57 1.42
C GLU A 165 -9.74 9.73 0.45
N VAL A 166 -8.74 9.60 -0.42
CA VAL A 166 -8.44 10.61 -1.43
C VAL A 166 -9.63 10.73 -2.39
N ILE A 167 -10.26 9.60 -2.72
CA ILE A 167 -11.54 9.52 -3.42
C ILE A 167 -12.62 9.43 -2.34
N ASN A 168 -13.57 10.38 -2.34
CA ASN A 168 -14.63 10.50 -1.33
C ASN A 168 -15.93 11.01 -1.95
N HIS A 169 -16.82 11.61 -1.16
CA HIS A 169 -18.09 12.19 -1.60
C HIS A 169 -17.96 13.53 -2.34
N ASP A 170 -16.77 14.15 -2.33
CA ASP A 170 -16.58 15.44 -2.99
C ASP A 170 -16.66 15.28 -4.51
N GLU A 171 -17.36 16.19 -5.17
CA GLU A 171 -17.46 16.20 -6.63
C GLU A 171 -16.08 16.28 -7.28
N GLY A 172 -15.82 15.40 -8.25
CA GLY A 172 -14.55 15.34 -8.94
C GLY A 172 -13.40 14.65 -8.19
N SER A 173 -13.63 14.16 -6.97
CA SER A 173 -12.60 13.44 -6.19
C SER A 173 -12.08 12.19 -6.91
N THR A 174 -12.88 11.56 -7.77
CA THR A 174 -12.48 10.40 -8.58
C THR A 174 -11.34 10.72 -9.56
N ARG A 175 -11.13 12.00 -9.92
CA ARG A 175 -10.01 12.43 -10.77
C ARG A 175 -8.64 12.28 -10.08
N THR A 176 -8.62 12.03 -8.79
CA THR A 176 -7.40 11.71 -8.04
C THR A 176 -6.94 10.27 -8.21
N ALA A 177 -7.85 9.37 -8.60
CA ALA A 177 -7.59 7.94 -8.68
C ALA A 177 -6.36 7.56 -9.52
N PRO A 178 -6.10 8.16 -10.70
CA PRO A 178 -4.90 7.88 -11.48
C PRO A 178 -3.59 8.20 -10.73
N TYR A 179 -3.56 9.25 -9.93
CA TYR A 179 -2.38 9.66 -9.16
C TYR A 179 -2.12 8.75 -7.96
N VAL A 180 -3.16 8.35 -7.26
CA VAL A 180 -3.05 7.38 -6.15
C VAL A 180 -2.61 6.02 -6.68
N LYS A 181 -3.16 5.58 -7.81
CA LYS A 181 -2.75 4.33 -8.47
C LYS A 181 -1.32 4.41 -9.01
N ALA A 182 -0.90 5.56 -9.53
CA ALA A 182 0.49 5.80 -9.92
C ALA A 182 1.42 5.72 -8.69
N THR A 183 1.01 6.27 -7.55
CA THR A 183 1.75 6.12 -6.28
C THR A 183 1.90 4.64 -5.89
N THR A 184 0.82 3.84 -5.98
CA THR A 184 0.89 2.38 -5.74
C THR A 184 1.92 1.70 -6.65
N ARG A 185 1.89 2.01 -7.95
CA ARG A 185 2.87 1.53 -8.94
C ARG A 185 4.29 1.90 -8.53
N ASP A 186 4.52 3.16 -8.21
CA ASP A 186 5.84 3.70 -7.91
C ASP A 186 6.42 3.14 -6.62
N MET A 187 5.60 2.95 -5.58
CA MET A 187 6.00 2.29 -4.34
C MET A 187 6.46 0.84 -4.58
N ARG A 188 5.70 0.08 -5.37
CA ARG A 188 6.01 -1.31 -5.67
C ARG A 188 7.26 -1.43 -6.53
N GLN A 189 7.42 -0.58 -7.53
CA GLN A 189 8.64 -0.51 -8.35
C GLN A 189 9.84 -0.08 -7.51
N TYR A 190 9.69 0.92 -6.64
CA TYR A 190 10.75 1.36 -5.74
C TYR A 190 11.26 0.22 -4.87
N MET A 191 10.38 -0.51 -4.20
CA MET A 191 10.79 -1.67 -3.39
C MET A 191 11.53 -2.71 -4.23
N ALA A 192 11.07 -3.01 -5.44
CA ALA A 192 11.71 -3.97 -6.35
C ALA A 192 13.11 -3.51 -6.78
N GLU A 193 13.26 -2.27 -7.24
CA GLU A 193 14.55 -1.69 -7.66
C GLU A 193 15.56 -1.59 -6.52
N ARG A 194 15.06 -1.29 -5.30
CA ARG A 194 15.89 -1.26 -4.10
C ARG A 194 16.27 -2.63 -3.56
N GLY A 195 15.66 -3.70 -4.09
CA GLY A 195 15.85 -5.07 -3.61
C GLY A 195 15.30 -5.28 -2.20
N TYR A 196 14.26 -4.55 -1.82
CA TYR A 196 13.56 -4.71 -0.55
C TYR A 196 12.60 -5.90 -0.61
N ARG A 197 12.22 -6.43 0.56
CA ARG A 197 11.12 -7.38 0.60
C ARG A 197 9.85 -6.74 0.04
N ARG A 198 9.02 -7.53 -0.59
CA ARG A 198 7.70 -7.06 -1.05
C ARG A 198 6.79 -6.88 0.17
N ILE A 199 6.57 -5.63 0.59
CA ILE A 199 5.54 -5.28 1.56
C ILE A 199 4.27 -4.99 0.77
N PRO A 200 3.11 -5.54 1.15
CA PRO A 200 1.85 -5.28 0.47
C PRO A 200 1.53 -3.77 0.42
N VAL A 201 1.08 -3.29 -0.74
CA VAL A 201 0.63 -1.90 -0.95
C VAL A 201 -0.83 -1.92 -1.38
N GLY A 202 -1.67 -1.13 -0.72
CA GLY A 202 -3.08 -1.01 -1.05
C GLY A 202 -3.64 0.38 -0.79
N TYR A 203 -4.94 0.50 -0.95
CA TYR A 203 -5.68 1.74 -0.78
C TYR A 203 -6.75 1.60 0.30
N SER A 204 -6.87 2.63 1.14
CA SER A 204 -7.94 2.77 2.13
C SER A 204 -9.00 3.72 1.59
N ALA A 205 -10.14 3.19 1.18
CA ALA A 205 -11.19 3.94 0.50
C ALA A 205 -12.25 4.45 1.48
N ALA A 206 -12.78 5.65 1.25
CA ALA A 206 -14.08 6.02 1.80
C ALA A 206 -15.16 5.09 1.26
N ASP A 207 -16.12 4.66 2.08
CA ASP A 207 -17.22 3.81 1.66
C ASP A 207 -18.34 4.61 0.96
N VAL A 208 -18.05 5.06 -0.25
CA VAL A 208 -19.00 5.80 -1.10
C VAL A 208 -19.82 4.81 -1.93
N SER A 209 -21.10 4.63 -1.59
CA SER A 209 -21.97 3.64 -2.24
C SER A 209 -22.03 3.76 -3.76
N ASP A 210 -22.01 4.99 -4.28
CA ASP A 210 -22.23 5.28 -5.70
C ASP A 210 -21.07 4.84 -6.60
N ASN A 211 -19.83 4.87 -6.08
CA ASN A 211 -18.64 4.50 -6.84
C ASN A 211 -17.78 3.42 -6.16
N ARG A 212 -18.27 2.78 -5.09
CA ARG A 212 -17.54 1.73 -4.34
C ARG A 212 -16.92 0.68 -5.25
N MET A 213 -17.71 0.14 -6.17
CA MET A 213 -17.25 -0.94 -7.04
C MET A 213 -16.30 -0.44 -8.13
N GLN A 214 -16.51 0.77 -8.67
CA GLN A 214 -15.58 1.37 -9.61
C GLN A 214 -14.22 1.63 -8.93
N THR A 215 -14.22 2.19 -7.72
CA THR A 215 -13.01 2.41 -6.93
C THR A 215 -12.27 1.09 -6.68
N ALA A 216 -12.96 0.07 -6.18
CA ALA A 216 -12.35 -1.23 -5.91
C ALA A 216 -11.79 -1.88 -7.18
N HIS A 217 -12.55 -1.88 -8.27
CA HIS A 217 -12.10 -2.44 -9.54
C HIS A 217 -10.91 -1.66 -10.12
N TYR A 218 -10.90 -0.34 -9.99
CA TYR A 218 -9.80 0.49 -10.49
C TYR A 218 -8.47 0.15 -9.79
N PHE A 219 -8.47 -0.07 -8.47
CA PHE A 219 -7.28 -0.50 -7.75
C PHE A 219 -6.92 -1.97 -7.94
N ASN A 220 -7.78 -2.78 -8.54
CA ASN A 220 -7.53 -4.19 -8.86
C ASN A 220 -7.32 -4.45 -10.38
N CYS A 221 -7.36 -3.45 -11.23
CA CYS A 221 -7.15 -3.63 -12.66
C CYS A 221 -5.75 -3.20 -13.12
N GLY A 222 -5.42 -3.48 -14.38
CA GLY A 222 -4.14 -3.10 -14.98
C GLY A 222 -3.05 -4.14 -14.81
N SER A 223 -1.81 -3.70 -14.94
CA SER A 223 -0.62 -4.55 -14.85
C SER A 223 -0.31 -4.95 -13.40
N GLU A 224 0.61 -5.90 -13.23
CA GLU A 224 1.01 -6.38 -11.90
C GLU A 224 1.50 -5.24 -10.99
N PHE A 225 2.28 -4.29 -11.49
CA PHE A 225 2.77 -3.18 -10.67
C PHE A 225 1.69 -2.14 -10.37
N GLU A 226 0.71 -1.97 -11.24
CA GLU A 226 -0.36 -0.97 -11.07
C GLU A 226 -1.46 -1.44 -10.12
N ARG A 227 -1.67 -2.76 -10.03
CA ARG A 227 -2.66 -3.34 -9.11
C ARG A 227 -2.19 -3.20 -7.68
N SER A 228 -3.11 -2.90 -6.79
CA SER A 228 -2.89 -3.04 -5.34
C SER A 228 -2.68 -4.50 -4.96
N ASP A 229 -2.02 -4.73 -3.84
CA ASP A 229 -1.87 -6.07 -3.25
C ASP A 229 -3.06 -6.42 -2.34
N PHE A 230 -3.84 -5.42 -1.91
CA PHE A 230 -5.07 -5.54 -1.13
C PHE A 230 -5.93 -4.30 -1.34
N PHE A 231 -7.18 -4.37 -0.94
CA PHE A 231 -8.10 -3.24 -0.90
C PHE A 231 -8.72 -3.13 0.50
N ALA A 232 -8.87 -1.92 1.01
CA ALA A 232 -9.53 -1.70 2.29
C ALA A 232 -10.46 -0.50 2.20
N PHE A 233 -11.44 -0.43 3.09
CA PHE A 233 -12.31 0.75 3.16
C PHE A 233 -12.82 1.00 4.58
N ASN A 234 -13.14 2.27 4.83
CA ASN A 234 -13.62 2.77 6.09
C ASN A 234 -15.13 2.57 6.15
N ASP A 235 -15.59 1.64 7.00
CA ASP A 235 -16.99 1.23 7.05
C ASP A 235 -17.63 1.55 8.41
N TYR A 236 -18.45 2.57 8.43
CA TYR A 236 -19.22 2.98 9.61
C TYR A 236 -20.72 2.64 9.49
N SER A 237 -21.07 1.64 8.68
CA SER A 237 -22.48 1.27 8.45
C SER A 237 -23.10 0.46 9.60
N TRP A 238 -22.26 -0.14 10.47
CA TRP A 238 -22.75 -0.88 11.63
C TRP A 238 -22.91 0.04 12.84
N CYS A 239 -24.06 0.69 12.96
CA CYS A 239 -24.38 1.54 14.13
C CYS A 239 -25.35 0.83 15.05
N SER A 240 -24.96 0.61 16.31
CA SER A 240 -25.75 -0.19 17.28
C SER A 240 -27.12 0.45 17.60
N PRO A 241 -28.18 -0.38 17.78
CA PRO A 241 -28.22 -1.81 17.58
C PRO A 241 -28.29 -2.18 16.10
N SER A 242 -27.41 -3.07 15.64
CA SER A 242 -27.30 -3.47 14.24
C SER A 242 -27.12 -4.98 14.08
N ASN A 243 -27.04 -5.46 12.86
CA ASN A 243 -26.70 -6.82 12.51
C ASN A 243 -26.17 -6.87 11.07
N PHE A 244 -25.65 -8.02 10.65
CA PHE A 244 -25.04 -8.27 9.36
C PHE A 244 -25.85 -7.75 8.16
N ARG A 245 -27.19 -7.88 8.18
CA ARG A 245 -28.08 -7.41 7.12
C ARG A 245 -28.43 -5.92 7.27
N THR A 246 -28.67 -5.48 8.50
CA THR A 246 -29.02 -4.07 8.73
C THR A 246 -27.87 -3.13 8.37
N ALA A 247 -26.62 -3.54 8.63
CA ALA A 247 -25.43 -2.82 8.22
C ALA A 247 -25.14 -2.95 6.71
N GLY A 248 -25.87 -3.82 5.99
CA GLY A 248 -25.63 -4.07 4.57
C GLY A 248 -24.34 -4.86 4.27
N TRP A 249 -23.75 -5.48 5.28
CA TRP A 249 -22.53 -6.26 5.11
C TRP A 249 -22.74 -7.53 4.29
N ASP A 250 -23.93 -8.10 4.30
CA ASP A 250 -24.35 -9.21 3.44
C ASP A 250 -24.24 -8.83 1.96
N GLN A 251 -24.65 -7.61 1.60
CA GLN A 251 -24.52 -7.08 0.23
C GLN A 251 -23.07 -6.81 -0.14
N LYS A 252 -22.27 -6.28 0.79
CA LYS A 252 -20.84 -6.03 0.57
C LYS A 252 -20.08 -7.34 0.36
N VAL A 253 -20.35 -8.38 1.14
CA VAL A 253 -19.77 -9.72 0.92
C VAL A 253 -20.16 -10.26 -0.46
N GLN A 254 -21.42 -10.14 -0.85
CA GLN A 254 -21.86 -10.57 -2.17
C GLN A 254 -21.13 -9.82 -3.30
N ASN A 255 -21.01 -8.51 -3.19
CA ASN A 255 -20.35 -7.66 -4.20
C ASN A 255 -18.86 -7.96 -4.35
N PHE A 256 -18.17 -8.29 -3.25
CA PHE A 256 -16.74 -8.57 -3.24
C PHE A 256 -16.40 -10.06 -3.36
N THR A 257 -17.38 -10.95 -3.46
CA THR A 257 -17.14 -12.37 -3.72
C THR A 257 -16.43 -12.54 -5.07
N GLY A 258 -15.25 -13.18 -5.06
CA GLY A 258 -14.45 -13.39 -6.26
C GLY A 258 -13.59 -12.18 -6.67
N TYR A 259 -13.48 -11.14 -5.85
CA TYR A 259 -12.68 -9.94 -6.12
C TYR A 259 -11.18 -10.22 -6.34
N GLY A 260 -10.62 -11.26 -5.71
CA GLY A 260 -9.28 -11.77 -5.99
C GLY A 260 -8.13 -11.01 -5.32
N LEU A 261 -8.41 -10.08 -4.42
CA LEU A 261 -7.44 -9.44 -3.51
C LEU A 261 -7.94 -9.56 -2.07
N PRO A 262 -7.04 -9.59 -1.07
CA PRO A 262 -7.45 -9.45 0.33
C PRO A 262 -8.21 -8.15 0.55
N ILE A 263 -9.29 -8.23 1.34
CA ILE A 263 -10.08 -7.08 1.77
C ILE A 263 -10.15 -7.05 3.29
N PHE A 264 -10.07 -5.88 3.88
CA PHE A 264 -10.35 -5.67 5.29
C PHE A 264 -10.95 -4.28 5.52
N LEU A 265 -11.53 -4.06 6.68
CA LEU A 265 -12.02 -2.74 7.06
C LEU A 265 -10.84 -1.95 7.63
N SER A 266 -10.41 -0.91 6.92
CA SER A 266 -9.33 -0.04 7.40
C SER A 266 -9.76 0.91 8.50
N GLU A 267 -11.06 1.10 8.65
CA GLU A 267 -11.70 1.73 9.80
C GLU A 267 -13.10 1.14 9.99
N TRP A 268 -13.51 0.91 11.25
CA TRP A 268 -14.87 0.56 11.63
C TRP A 268 -15.13 1.02 13.07
N GLY A 269 -16.38 0.99 13.53
CA GLY A 269 -16.73 1.36 14.90
C GLY A 269 -17.62 2.60 14.99
N CYS A 270 -18.81 2.55 14.38
CA CYS A 270 -19.78 3.65 14.42
C CYS A 270 -20.16 4.01 15.87
N ILE A 271 -20.04 5.30 16.21
CA ILE A 271 -20.37 5.82 17.56
C ILE A 271 -21.83 6.24 17.73
N THR A 272 -22.63 6.22 16.67
CA THR A 272 -24.05 6.54 16.75
C THR A 272 -24.75 5.53 17.67
N ASN A 273 -25.40 6.00 18.73
CA ASN A 273 -26.06 5.23 19.79
C ASN A 273 -25.10 4.43 20.71
N GLY A 274 -23.80 4.73 20.70
CA GLY A 274 -22.78 4.01 21.45
C GLY A 274 -22.27 2.75 20.74
N ARG A 275 -21.20 2.17 21.25
CA ARG A 275 -20.53 0.99 20.67
C ARG A 275 -20.58 -0.18 21.61
N ASP A 276 -21.11 -1.32 21.15
CA ASP A 276 -21.05 -2.61 21.82
C ASP A 276 -20.06 -3.60 21.17
N PHE A 277 -19.45 -3.18 20.06
CA PHE A 277 -18.51 -3.97 19.26
C PHE A 277 -19.05 -5.34 18.83
N SER A 278 -20.37 -5.50 18.73
CA SER A 278 -21.02 -6.73 18.28
C SER A 278 -20.69 -7.08 16.82
N GLU A 279 -20.25 -6.12 16.02
CA GLU A 279 -19.74 -6.31 14.67
C GLU A 279 -18.54 -7.25 14.59
N MET A 280 -17.75 -7.39 15.67
CA MET A 280 -16.66 -8.37 15.73
C MET A 280 -17.17 -9.81 15.54
N GLY A 281 -18.36 -10.12 16.06
CA GLY A 281 -18.99 -11.42 15.84
C GLY A 281 -19.25 -11.70 14.36
N ALA A 282 -19.64 -10.69 13.59
CA ALA A 282 -19.81 -10.81 12.15
C ALA A 282 -18.45 -10.88 11.42
N LEU A 283 -17.51 -9.96 11.73
CA LEU A 283 -16.19 -9.91 11.11
C LEU A 283 -15.40 -11.22 11.21
N MET A 284 -15.55 -11.94 12.34
CA MET A 284 -14.87 -13.21 12.60
C MET A 284 -15.72 -14.44 12.26
N SER A 285 -16.90 -14.27 11.67
CA SER A 285 -17.78 -15.37 11.27
C SER A 285 -17.51 -15.88 9.86
N ASP A 286 -17.99 -17.09 9.57
CA ASP A 286 -17.92 -17.70 8.23
C ASP A 286 -18.69 -16.88 7.18
N ASP A 287 -19.65 -16.03 7.59
CA ASP A 287 -20.37 -15.13 6.70
C ASP A 287 -19.45 -14.06 6.07
N MET A 288 -18.37 -13.67 6.77
CA MET A 288 -17.46 -12.62 6.36
C MET A 288 -16.09 -13.14 5.88
N THR A 289 -15.54 -14.16 6.55
CA THR A 289 -14.12 -14.53 6.41
C THR A 289 -13.73 -15.12 5.05
N SER A 290 -14.70 -15.55 4.25
CA SER A 290 -14.46 -15.96 2.87
C SER A 290 -14.10 -14.78 1.93
N VAL A 291 -14.38 -13.54 2.36
CA VAL A 291 -14.12 -12.31 1.60
C VAL A 291 -13.25 -11.34 2.38
N TYR A 292 -13.52 -11.16 3.67
CA TYR A 292 -12.84 -10.18 4.51
C TYR A 292 -11.78 -10.82 5.41
N SER A 293 -10.71 -10.09 5.64
CA SER A 293 -9.61 -10.47 6.53
C SER A 293 -9.58 -9.65 7.83
N GLY A 294 -10.76 -9.34 8.37
CA GLY A 294 -10.90 -8.58 9.61
C GLY A 294 -10.88 -7.05 9.42
N GLY A 295 -10.35 -6.32 10.40
CA GLY A 295 -10.32 -4.86 10.32
C GLY A 295 -9.68 -4.17 11.53
N LEU A 296 -9.60 -2.83 11.44
CA LEU A 296 -9.04 -1.92 12.42
C LEU A 296 -10.17 -1.06 13.00
N MET A 297 -10.31 -1.05 14.31
CA MET A 297 -11.30 -0.21 15.01
C MET A 297 -10.79 1.22 15.11
N TYR A 298 -11.61 2.16 14.73
CA TYR A 298 -11.32 3.59 14.83
C TYR A 298 -11.95 4.16 16.10
N GLU A 299 -11.21 4.73 17.08
CA GLU A 299 -9.76 4.80 17.18
C GLU A 299 -9.32 4.64 18.66
N TYR A 300 -7.99 4.59 18.93
CA TYR A 300 -7.45 4.36 20.26
C TYR A 300 -7.66 5.56 21.18
N SER A 301 -7.08 6.72 20.86
CA SER A 301 -7.12 7.91 21.72
C SER A 301 -8.35 8.76 21.49
N MET A 302 -8.91 9.29 22.58
CA MET A 302 -10.04 10.20 22.52
C MET A 302 -9.61 11.55 21.94
N GLU A 303 -10.22 11.89 20.81
CA GLU A 303 -10.00 13.12 20.09
C GLU A 303 -11.31 13.92 20.00
N ALA A 304 -11.29 15.07 19.32
CA ALA A 304 -12.47 15.93 19.17
C ALA A 304 -13.63 15.29 18.38
N ASN A 305 -13.37 14.16 17.73
CA ASN A 305 -14.34 13.38 16.96
C ASN A 305 -15.10 12.32 17.77
N ASP A 306 -14.77 12.15 19.06
CA ASP A 306 -15.40 11.25 20.04
C ASP A 306 -15.28 9.73 19.73
N PHE A 307 -14.32 9.31 18.87
CA PHE A 307 -14.12 7.89 18.55
C PHE A 307 -13.17 7.14 19.48
N GLY A 308 -12.42 7.83 20.33
CA GLY A 308 -11.43 7.22 21.20
C GLY A 308 -12.03 6.28 22.26
N ILE A 309 -11.25 5.27 22.66
CA ILE A 309 -11.58 4.35 23.75
C ILE A 309 -10.71 4.57 25.01
N VAL A 310 -9.72 5.44 24.90
CA VAL A 310 -8.92 5.91 26.05
C VAL A 310 -8.74 7.41 26.01
N GLU A 311 -8.60 8.04 27.16
CA GLU A 311 -8.13 9.41 27.28
C GLU A 311 -6.66 9.44 27.67
N ILE A 312 -5.88 10.29 27.00
CA ILE A 312 -4.45 10.45 27.27
C ILE A 312 -4.20 11.82 27.90
N ASP A 313 -3.59 11.81 29.08
CA ASP A 313 -3.10 13.02 29.77
C ASP A 313 -1.62 12.84 30.12
N GLY A 314 -0.74 13.41 29.29
CA GLY A 314 0.70 13.19 29.39
C GLY A 314 1.03 11.71 29.26
N ASN A 315 1.60 11.14 30.33
CA ASN A 315 1.95 9.71 30.37
C ASN A 315 0.84 8.84 30.98
N ASN A 316 -0.31 9.41 31.32
CA ASN A 316 -1.41 8.66 31.90
C ASN A 316 -2.42 8.26 30.83
N VAL A 317 -2.86 7.01 30.84
CA VAL A 317 -3.94 6.49 30.00
C VAL A 317 -5.12 6.15 30.90
N ARG A 318 -6.25 6.77 30.65
CA ARG A 318 -7.52 6.46 31.31
C ARG A 318 -8.42 5.70 30.32
N GLU A 319 -8.71 4.46 30.66
CA GLU A 319 -9.66 3.65 29.88
C GLU A 319 -11.08 4.19 30.03
N LEU A 320 -11.80 4.21 28.92
CA LEU A 320 -13.23 4.46 28.88
C LEU A 320 -14.00 3.13 28.93
N ASP A 321 -15.31 3.19 29.11
CA ASP A 321 -16.16 2.00 29.18
C ASP A 321 -16.04 1.14 27.91
N GLU A 322 -15.84 1.78 26.76
CA GLU A 322 -15.67 1.14 25.46
C GLU A 322 -14.36 0.37 25.32
N PHE A 323 -13.31 0.70 26.09
CA PHE A 323 -12.08 -0.10 26.13
C PHE A 323 -12.37 -1.52 26.63
N SER A 324 -13.08 -1.61 27.75
CA SER A 324 -13.48 -2.91 28.33
C SER A 324 -14.48 -3.67 27.43
N ALA A 325 -15.39 -2.95 26.77
CA ALA A 325 -16.32 -3.54 25.82
C ALA A 325 -15.59 -4.13 24.60
N MET A 326 -14.63 -3.41 24.03
CA MET A 326 -13.80 -3.89 22.92
C MET A 326 -12.95 -5.11 23.32
N ALA A 327 -12.26 -5.06 24.47
CA ALA A 327 -11.49 -6.19 24.99
C ALA A 327 -12.35 -7.44 25.16
N SER A 328 -13.57 -7.26 25.67
CA SER A 328 -14.56 -8.33 25.82
C SER A 328 -14.98 -8.91 24.47
N ALA A 329 -15.31 -8.07 23.50
CA ALA A 329 -15.69 -8.50 22.14
C ALA A 329 -14.54 -9.26 21.46
N PHE A 330 -13.30 -8.78 21.59
CA PHE A 330 -12.13 -9.45 21.02
C PHE A 330 -11.87 -10.82 21.68
N SER A 331 -12.15 -10.96 22.98
CA SER A 331 -12.07 -12.24 23.68
C SER A 331 -13.20 -13.20 23.29
N GLU A 332 -14.42 -12.69 23.13
CA GLU A 332 -15.61 -13.49 22.79
C GLU A 332 -15.58 -14.01 21.35
N TYR A 333 -15.05 -13.20 20.41
CA TYR A 333 -15.01 -13.51 18.98
C TYR A 333 -13.56 -13.67 18.49
N PRO A 334 -12.87 -14.77 18.81
CA PRO A 334 -11.51 -15.01 18.37
C PRO A 334 -11.46 -15.21 16.84
N ALA A 335 -10.27 -15.00 16.26
CA ALA A 335 -10.07 -15.31 14.85
C ALA A 335 -10.35 -16.80 14.57
N PRO A 336 -10.99 -17.15 13.44
CA PRO A 336 -11.23 -18.53 13.07
C PRO A 336 -9.94 -19.33 12.93
N THR A 337 -9.99 -20.63 13.23
CA THR A 337 -8.86 -21.58 13.12
C THR A 337 -8.87 -22.23 11.76
N GLY A 338 -9.19 -21.82 10.75
CA GLY A 338 -9.23 -22.42 9.40
C GLY A 338 -8.72 -21.44 8.36
N ASP A 339 -8.90 -21.82 7.13
CA ASP A 339 -8.60 -20.96 5.99
C ASP A 339 -9.68 -19.88 5.74
N GLY A 340 -10.80 -19.92 6.51
CA GLY A 340 -11.91 -18.97 6.44
C GLY A 340 -12.62 -18.95 5.09
N GLY A 341 -12.45 -20.00 4.28
CA GLY A 341 -13.06 -20.08 2.95
C GLY A 341 -12.37 -19.20 1.91
N PHE A 342 -11.06 -18.87 2.09
CA PHE A 342 -10.33 -18.07 1.10
C PHE A 342 -10.26 -18.77 -0.26
N THR A 343 -10.04 -17.99 -1.31
CA THR A 343 -9.78 -18.50 -2.65
C THR A 343 -8.39 -18.06 -3.11
N SER A 344 -7.65 -18.98 -3.73
CA SER A 344 -6.31 -18.69 -4.27
C SER A 344 -6.34 -17.88 -5.57
N THR A 345 -7.52 -17.53 -6.08
CA THR A 345 -7.69 -16.75 -7.31
C THR A 345 -7.21 -15.32 -7.10
N THR A 346 -6.33 -14.86 -7.97
CA THR A 346 -5.74 -13.51 -7.95
C THR A 346 -5.98 -12.76 -9.27
N ASN A 347 -7.02 -13.11 -10.01
CA ASN A 347 -7.28 -12.50 -11.31
C ASN A 347 -7.50 -10.98 -11.18
N SER A 348 -6.87 -10.22 -12.08
CA SER A 348 -7.24 -8.82 -12.26
C SER A 348 -8.66 -8.72 -12.81
N VAL A 349 -9.34 -7.65 -12.46
CA VAL A 349 -10.62 -7.27 -13.06
C VAL A 349 -10.41 -6.32 -14.24
N GLU A 350 -11.42 -6.12 -15.06
CA GLU A 350 -11.40 -5.07 -16.07
C GLU A 350 -11.42 -3.69 -15.39
N CYS A 351 -10.66 -2.75 -15.93
CA CYS A 351 -10.69 -1.37 -15.43
C CYS A 351 -12.07 -0.76 -15.70
N PRO A 352 -12.67 -0.09 -14.73
CA PRO A 352 -13.99 0.50 -14.90
C PRO A 352 -13.96 1.60 -15.97
N THR A 353 -14.97 1.63 -16.80
CA THR A 353 -15.18 2.73 -17.75
C THR A 353 -15.67 3.97 -17.00
N THR A 354 -15.33 5.15 -17.52
CA THR A 354 -15.84 6.42 -16.98
C THR A 354 -17.35 6.52 -17.18
N ASP A 355 -18.02 7.04 -16.17
CA ASP A 355 -19.46 7.31 -16.17
C ASP A 355 -19.78 8.55 -15.29
N ALA A 356 -21.04 8.76 -14.94
CA ALA A 356 -21.48 9.94 -14.19
C ALA A 356 -20.95 10.00 -12.75
N VAL A 357 -20.57 8.84 -12.15
CA VAL A 357 -20.06 8.72 -10.77
C VAL A 357 -18.59 8.33 -10.73
N TRP A 358 -17.99 8.06 -11.89
CA TRP A 358 -16.60 7.66 -12.05
C TRP A 358 -15.94 8.44 -13.20
N ASP A 359 -15.42 9.63 -12.89
CA ASP A 359 -14.74 10.52 -13.83
C ASP A 359 -13.23 10.58 -13.48
N LEU A 360 -12.39 10.16 -14.41
CA LEU A 360 -10.93 10.16 -14.28
C LEU A 360 -10.26 11.39 -14.94
N GLY A 361 -11.06 12.36 -15.40
CA GLY A 361 -10.56 13.49 -16.17
C GLY A 361 -9.94 13.05 -17.50
N ASP A 362 -8.78 13.58 -17.82
CA ASP A 362 -8.11 13.35 -19.09
C ASP A 362 -7.39 11.97 -19.19
N TRP A 363 -7.33 11.21 -18.08
CA TRP A 363 -6.53 9.99 -18.02
C TRP A 363 -7.17 8.76 -18.65
N GLY A 364 -8.49 8.68 -18.69
CA GLY A 364 -9.19 7.44 -19.08
C GLY A 364 -8.91 6.27 -18.11
N SER A 365 -9.43 5.09 -18.44
CA SER A 365 -9.41 3.93 -17.51
C SER A 365 -8.06 3.20 -17.43
N SER A 366 -7.16 3.36 -18.40
CA SER A 366 -5.92 2.56 -18.51
C SER A 366 -4.63 3.38 -18.51
N ALA A 367 -4.71 4.71 -18.54
CA ALA A 367 -3.55 5.58 -18.50
C ALA A 367 -3.27 6.06 -17.06
N LEU A 368 -1.99 6.20 -16.72
CA LEU A 368 -1.53 6.73 -15.43
C LEU A 368 -0.49 7.83 -15.66
N PRO A 369 -0.40 8.81 -14.75
CA PRO A 369 0.71 9.76 -14.76
C PRO A 369 2.05 9.01 -14.71
N ALA A 370 3.02 9.46 -15.51
CA ALA A 370 4.40 9.01 -15.39
C ALA A 370 4.99 9.49 -14.06
N MET A 371 5.96 8.76 -13.54
CA MET A 371 6.73 9.22 -12.39
C MET A 371 7.41 10.55 -12.76
N PRO A 372 7.30 11.59 -11.94
CA PRO A 372 8.00 12.87 -12.16
C PRO A 372 9.49 12.64 -12.40
N THR A 373 10.04 13.29 -13.43
CA THR A 373 11.42 13.04 -13.89
C THR A 373 12.46 13.21 -12.78
N ASP A 374 12.27 14.21 -11.91
CA ASP A 374 13.17 14.47 -10.79
C ASP A 374 13.11 13.38 -9.71
N ALA A 375 12.04 12.57 -9.67
CA ALA A 375 11.90 11.45 -8.76
C ALA A 375 12.61 10.17 -9.23
N LEU A 376 12.92 10.06 -10.54
CA LEU A 376 13.54 8.86 -11.11
C LEU A 376 14.89 8.52 -10.45
N ARG A 377 15.62 9.52 -9.98
CA ARG A 377 16.89 9.31 -9.26
C ARG A 377 16.71 8.46 -8.00
N TYR A 378 15.59 8.59 -7.31
CA TYR A 378 15.34 7.84 -6.07
C TYR A 378 15.28 6.33 -6.29
N MET A 379 14.89 5.89 -7.49
CA MET A 379 14.82 4.46 -7.81
C MET A 379 16.18 3.77 -7.65
N SER A 380 17.26 4.42 -8.08
CA SER A 380 18.62 3.86 -7.99
C SER A 380 19.38 4.31 -6.73
N GLU A 381 19.20 5.57 -6.31
CA GLU A 381 19.98 6.17 -5.22
C GLU A 381 19.33 5.94 -3.84
N GLY A 382 18.01 5.75 -3.78
CA GLY A 382 17.18 5.80 -2.57
C GLY A 382 16.63 7.19 -2.34
N ALA A 383 15.66 7.30 -1.43
CA ALA A 383 15.02 8.59 -1.13
C ALA A 383 15.96 9.60 -0.45
N GLY A 384 17.09 9.12 0.07
CA GLY A 384 17.99 9.94 0.90
C GLY A 384 17.36 10.23 2.27
N GLU A 385 17.67 11.39 2.82
CA GLU A 385 17.09 11.85 4.07
C GLU A 385 15.65 12.28 3.83
N GLY A 386 14.70 11.66 4.54
CA GLY A 386 13.28 11.99 4.43
C GLY A 386 13.00 13.44 4.87
N PRO A 387 11.97 14.09 4.33
CA PRO A 387 11.64 15.46 4.69
C PRO A 387 11.08 15.60 6.12
N GLY A 388 10.71 14.48 6.75
CA GLY A 388 10.08 14.48 8.07
C GLY A 388 8.72 15.15 8.10
N LEU A 389 8.19 15.36 9.31
CA LEU A 389 6.91 16.03 9.51
C LEU A 389 7.02 17.57 9.46
N ASP A 390 8.21 18.10 9.69
CA ASP A 390 8.48 19.55 9.69
C ASP A 390 8.91 20.10 8.32
N GLY A 391 8.97 19.26 7.29
CA GLY A 391 9.34 19.65 5.94
C GLY A 391 8.35 20.64 5.31
N PRO A 392 8.74 21.28 4.18
CA PRO A 392 7.95 22.34 3.55
C PRO A 392 6.63 21.87 2.93
N GLY A 393 6.43 20.53 2.84
CA GLY A 393 5.30 19.93 2.16
C GLY A 393 5.47 19.85 0.65
N SER A 394 4.63 19.02 0.02
CA SER A 394 4.70 18.76 -1.43
C SER A 394 3.46 19.25 -2.18
N GLN A 395 2.39 19.59 -1.50
CA GLN A 395 1.06 19.73 -2.12
C GLN A 395 0.94 20.86 -3.17
N ASN A 396 1.88 21.79 -3.21
CA ASN A 396 1.88 22.91 -4.15
C ASN A 396 3.20 23.06 -4.92
N SER A 397 4.08 22.05 -4.91
CA SER A 397 5.43 22.15 -5.49
C SER A 397 5.49 21.80 -6.97
N GLY A 398 4.45 21.18 -7.53
CA GLY A 398 4.46 20.71 -8.91
C GLY A 398 3.85 21.67 -9.92
N ASP A 399 4.17 21.48 -11.18
CA ASP A 399 3.72 22.30 -12.32
C ASP A 399 2.26 22.03 -12.71
N GLY A 400 1.76 20.86 -12.45
CA GLY A 400 0.40 20.43 -12.73
C GLY A 400 0.22 19.63 -14.02
N GLU A 401 1.30 19.42 -14.78
CA GLU A 401 1.29 18.61 -15.99
C GLU A 401 2.22 17.40 -15.83
N HIS A 402 1.77 16.25 -16.26
CA HIS A 402 2.54 15.01 -16.24
C HIS A 402 2.42 14.27 -17.56
N GLU A 403 3.52 13.65 -17.98
CA GLU A 403 3.52 12.75 -19.11
C GLU A 403 2.75 11.47 -18.76
N THR A 404 2.16 10.82 -19.76
CA THR A 404 1.50 9.53 -19.60
C THR A 404 2.53 8.42 -19.47
N ALA A 405 2.37 7.53 -18.52
CA ALA A 405 3.17 6.32 -18.42
C ALA A 405 2.53 5.17 -19.21
N GLY A 406 3.36 4.37 -19.85
CA GLY A 406 2.93 3.06 -20.36
C GLY A 406 2.68 2.09 -19.23
N ALA A 407 1.88 1.07 -19.48
CA ALA A 407 1.67 -0.04 -18.54
C ALA A 407 3.03 -0.66 -18.16
N ASN A 408 3.24 -0.94 -16.88
CA ASN A 408 4.49 -1.47 -16.32
C ASN A 408 5.70 -0.50 -16.33
N ALA A 409 5.52 0.78 -16.66
CA ALA A 409 6.61 1.72 -16.71
C ALA A 409 6.54 2.73 -15.56
N GLY A 410 7.51 2.71 -14.66
CA GLY A 410 7.78 3.80 -13.73
C GLY A 410 8.44 5.00 -14.40
N SER A 411 8.96 4.80 -15.64
CA SER A 411 9.62 5.85 -16.40
C SER A 411 8.66 6.56 -17.35
N PRO A 412 8.86 7.86 -17.62
CA PRO A 412 8.10 8.60 -18.61
C PRO A 412 8.20 7.92 -19.99
N THR A 413 7.08 7.63 -20.59
CA THR A 413 7.01 7.30 -22.02
C THR A 413 6.38 8.49 -22.71
N ALA A 414 7.08 9.04 -23.71
CA ALA A 414 6.50 10.04 -24.58
C ALA A 414 5.32 9.41 -25.32
N THR A 415 4.11 9.61 -24.82
CA THR A 415 2.88 9.36 -25.57
C THR A 415 2.52 10.67 -26.25
N ALA A 416 2.23 10.60 -27.53
CA ALA A 416 1.78 11.77 -28.29
C ALA A 416 0.64 12.45 -27.51
N ALA A 417 0.83 13.73 -27.24
CA ALA A 417 -0.23 14.59 -26.76
C ALA A 417 -1.44 14.48 -27.69
N PRO A 418 -2.68 14.66 -27.20
CA PRO A 418 -3.82 14.83 -28.08
C PRO A 418 -3.46 15.93 -29.09
N GLU A 419 -3.79 15.70 -30.37
CA GLU A 419 -3.50 16.61 -31.46
C GLU A 419 -4.24 17.94 -31.27
N ASP A 420 -3.67 18.87 -30.52
CA ASP A 420 -4.04 20.29 -30.52
C ASP A 420 -2.99 21.16 -29.78
N SER A 421 -1.69 20.96 -30.06
CA SER A 421 -0.70 21.99 -29.82
C SER A 421 0.38 21.94 -30.88
N GLU A 422 0.34 22.91 -31.78
CA GLU A 422 1.40 23.18 -32.73
C GLU A 422 2.69 23.56 -32.02
N GLY A 423 3.75 22.79 -32.23
CA GLY A 423 5.11 23.29 -32.29
C GLY A 423 6.09 22.95 -31.19
N ALA A 424 6.77 21.81 -31.29
CA ALA A 424 8.24 21.76 -31.13
C ALA A 424 8.75 20.47 -31.77
N GLY A 425 9.62 20.63 -32.80
CA GLY A 425 10.09 19.53 -33.62
C GLY A 425 10.98 18.54 -32.89
N ALA A 426 10.55 17.28 -32.84
CA ALA A 426 11.35 16.16 -32.43
C ALA A 426 12.47 15.88 -33.46
N ARG A 427 13.74 15.92 -33.03
CA ARG A 427 14.85 15.38 -33.82
C ARG A 427 14.81 13.85 -33.70
N GLY A 428 14.50 13.21 -34.85
CA GLY A 428 14.43 11.76 -34.93
C GLY A 428 15.79 11.10 -34.68
N VAL A 429 15.75 10.04 -33.86
CA VAL A 429 16.83 9.07 -33.72
C VAL A 429 16.70 8.08 -34.91
N PRO A 430 17.75 7.71 -35.62
CA PRO A 430 17.66 6.77 -36.73
C PRO A 430 17.34 5.36 -36.25
N PRO A 431 16.60 4.56 -37.03
CA PRO A 431 16.24 3.20 -36.63
C PRO A 431 17.46 2.29 -36.61
N VAL A 432 17.60 1.52 -35.56
CA VAL A 432 18.57 0.43 -35.45
C VAL A 432 17.96 -0.78 -36.15
N ASP A 433 18.61 -1.26 -37.21
CA ASP A 433 18.22 -2.45 -37.95
C ASP A 433 18.23 -3.68 -37.01
N GLY A 434 17.07 -4.22 -36.76
CA GLY A 434 16.88 -5.44 -35.99
C GLY A 434 17.21 -6.69 -36.80
N ALA A 435 18.26 -7.40 -36.41
CA ALA A 435 18.53 -8.73 -36.90
C ALA A 435 17.51 -9.72 -36.33
N ILE A 436 16.70 -10.31 -37.22
CA ILE A 436 15.74 -11.36 -36.91
C ILE A 436 16.51 -12.67 -36.68
N PHE A 437 16.54 -13.18 -35.46
CA PHE A 437 16.88 -14.57 -35.21
C PHE A 437 15.61 -15.42 -35.24
N ALA A 438 15.40 -16.12 -36.34
CA ALA A 438 14.40 -17.17 -36.45
C ALA A 438 14.91 -18.42 -35.74
N ILE A 439 14.31 -18.78 -34.60
CA ILE A 439 14.48 -20.08 -33.97
C ILE A 439 13.33 -20.98 -34.45
N THR A 440 13.62 -21.87 -35.37
CA THR A 440 12.75 -22.97 -35.80
C THR A 440 12.70 -24.04 -34.69
N GLY A 441 11.65 -24.04 -33.91
CA GLY A 441 11.34 -25.11 -32.97
C GLY A 441 10.55 -26.24 -33.68
N LEU A 442 11.18 -27.39 -33.79
CA LEU A 442 10.60 -28.63 -34.32
C LEU A 442 9.59 -29.20 -33.29
N VAL A 443 8.31 -29.16 -33.61
CA VAL A 443 7.26 -29.84 -32.83
C VAL A 443 7.10 -31.25 -33.35
N THR A 444 7.55 -32.23 -32.58
CA THR A 444 7.32 -33.65 -32.85
C THR A 444 5.96 -34.08 -32.23
N PHE A 445 5.02 -34.39 -33.09
CA PHE A 445 3.75 -35.04 -32.71
C PHE A 445 4.00 -36.51 -32.40
N PHE A 446 3.72 -36.97 -31.16
CA PHE A 446 3.50 -38.39 -30.86
C PHE A 446 2.00 -38.68 -30.80
N THR A 447 1.51 -39.35 -31.84
CA THR A 447 0.23 -40.06 -31.82
C THR A 447 0.40 -41.40 -31.15
N VAL A 448 -0.25 -41.60 -30.01
CA VAL A 448 -0.40 -42.93 -29.42
C VAL A 448 -1.82 -43.44 -29.70
N VAL A 449 -1.93 -44.39 -30.58
CA VAL A 449 -3.11 -45.22 -30.75
C VAL A 449 -3.04 -46.33 -29.69
N GLY A 450 -3.98 -46.31 -28.76
CA GLY A 450 -4.16 -47.37 -27.77
C GLY A 450 -5.42 -48.16 -28.04
N THR A 451 -5.27 -49.39 -28.49
CA THR A 451 -6.32 -50.38 -28.67
C THR A 451 -6.84 -50.90 -27.32
N LEU A 452 -8.18 -51.04 -27.30
CA LEU A 452 -8.94 -51.90 -26.36
C LEU A 452 -8.32 -53.32 -26.22
N LEU A 453 -8.38 -53.89 -25.04
CA LEU A 453 -8.94 -55.20 -24.76
C LEU A 453 -8.84 -55.59 -23.28
N LEU A 454 -10.00 -55.95 -22.73
CA LEU A 454 -10.34 -56.72 -21.52
C LEU A 454 -10.51 -55.89 -20.23
#